data_64a292ba92014498a33993eef7d3e8ef
#
_entry.id   64a292ba92014498a33993eef7d3e8ef
#
_cell.length_a   1.000
_cell.length_b   1.000
_cell.length_c   1.000
_cell.angle_alpha   90.00
_cell.angle_beta   90.00
_cell.angle_gamma   90.00
#
_symmetry.space_group_name_H-M   'P 1'
#
loop_
_entity.id
_entity.type
_entity.pdbx_description
1 polymer ?
#
loop_
_entity_poly.entity_id
_entity_poly.type
_entity_poly.pdbx_seq_one_letter_code
_entity_poly.pdbx_strand_id
1 'polypeptide(L)'
;MESVSAKKIETEVKGGLQMGVSMKFTDLDQYLFGQGTNYEVYKKLGAHPTTYRRKKGVYFAVWAPNAQSVSVIGEFNDWEEEANPMEKVGPIGVYEVFVPGAKIGQLYKFFIVGAHGEKLYKADPYANEAELRPGTASRITDITDYKWKDATWIKNREKFDEQVEPMAIYEVHPGSWKKHPQSEENEKGFYNYREFAHALAAYVKEMGYTHVELMGIAEHPFDGSWGYQVTGYYAPTSRYGTPQDFKYMVDYLHQNKIGVILDWVPAHFPPYLFAIHSPSFLP
;
A
#
# COMPACT_ATOMS: atom_id res chain seq x y z
N MET A 1 -16.20 -7.81 37.87
CA MET A 1 -15.59 -7.38 36.59
C MET A 1 -14.27 -6.72 36.93
N GLU A 2 -13.21 -7.52 36.90
CA GLU A 2 -11.89 -7.05 37.31
C GLU A 2 -11.21 -6.30 36.21
N SER A 3 -10.75 -5.09 36.56
CA SER A 3 -9.94 -4.24 35.69
C SER A 3 -8.57 -4.89 35.49
N VAL A 4 -8.30 -5.39 34.28
CA VAL A 4 -6.95 -5.81 33.89
C VAL A 4 -6.09 -4.57 33.79
N SER A 5 -5.18 -4.44 34.75
CA SER A 5 -4.32 -3.28 34.94
C SER A 5 -3.37 -3.04 33.75
N ALA A 6 -3.43 -1.86 33.17
CA ALA A 6 -2.53 -1.36 32.12
C ALA A 6 -1.01 -1.42 32.48
N LYS A 7 -0.66 -1.68 33.75
CA LYS A 7 0.72 -1.77 34.22
C LYS A 7 1.48 -3.05 33.83
N LYS A 8 0.83 -4.06 33.25
CA LYS A 8 1.50 -5.31 32.85
C LYS A 8 2.07 -5.26 31.43
N ILE A 9 1.71 -4.26 30.64
CA ILE A 9 2.15 -4.10 29.24
C ILE A 9 3.45 -3.30 29.12
N GLU A 10 3.78 -2.46 30.10
CA GLU A 10 5.00 -1.60 30.04
C GLU A 10 6.31 -2.30 30.48
N THR A 11 6.27 -3.51 31.00
CA THR A 11 7.47 -4.17 31.58
C THR A 11 8.22 -5.07 30.60
N GLU A 12 7.71 -5.33 29.40
CA GLU A 12 8.37 -6.18 28.38
C GLU A 12 9.18 -5.42 27.30
N VAL A 13 9.26 -4.09 27.37
CA VAL A 13 9.92 -3.25 26.34
C VAL A 13 11.39 -2.94 26.63
N LYS A 14 11.98 -3.45 27.74
CA LYS A 14 13.40 -3.20 28.11
C LYS A 14 14.25 -4.47 28.09
N GLY A 15 14.36 -5.11 26.94
CA GLY A 15 15.36 -6.13 26.70
C GLY A 15 15.58 -6.23 25.19
N GLY A 16 16.74 -5.79 24.71
CA GLY A 16 17.09 -5.71 23.30
C GLY A 16 17.18 -7.06 22.59
N LEU A 17 16.05 -7.66 22.33
CA LEU A 17 15.81 -8.65 21.29
C LEU A 17 14.78 -7.99 20.36
N GLN A 18 15.11 -7.80 19.08
CA GLN A 18 14.12 -7.64 18.03
C GLN A 18 13.21 -8.87 18.10
N MET A 19 12.16 -8.80 18.92
CA MET A 19 11.06 -9.74 18.81
C MET A 19 10.43 -9.48 17.44
N GLY A 20 10.66 -10.38 16.50
CA GLY A 20 9.94 -10.35 15.23
C GLY A 20 8.46 -10.22 15.56
N VAL A 21 7.85 -9.14 15.09
CA VAL A 21 6.40 -8.93 15.21
C VAL A 21 5.76 -10.23 14.75
N SER A 22 4.93 -10.86 15.60
CA SER A 22 4.17 -12.04 15.16
C SER A 22 3.36 -11.63 13.95
N MET A 23 3.70 -12.17 12.77
CA MET A 23 2.97 -11.86 11.54
C MET A 23 1.55 -12.41 11.57
N LYS A 24 1.31 -13.45 12.37
CA LYS A 24 0.00 -14.05 12.53
C LYS A 24 -1.01 -13.09 13.15
N PHE A 25 -2.23 -13.17 12.66
CA PHE A 25 -3.36 -12.41 13.18
C PHE A 25 -3.73 -12.97 14.56
N THR A 26 -3.50 -12.20 15.63
CA THR A 26 -3.70 -12.62 17.02
C THR A 26 -5.15 -12.38 17.47
N ASP A 27 -5.53 -12.95 18.63
CA ASP A 27 -6.85 -12.67 19.21
C ASP A 27 -7.07 -11.19 19.52
N LEU A 28 -6.00 -10.45 19.89
CA LEU A 28 -6.05 -9.01 20.06
C LEU A 28 -6.27 -8.30 18.72
N ASP A 29 -5.58 -8.71 17.65
CA ASP A 29 -5.80 -8.17 16.31
C ASP A 29 -7.24 -8.38 15.86
N GLN A 30 -7.80 -9.58 16.10
CA GLN A 30 -9.19 -9.91 15.79
C GLN A 30 -10.17 -9.01 16.56
N TYR A 31 -9.95 -8.84 17.86
CA TYR A 31 -10.79 -8.00 18.71
C TYR A 31 -10.77 -6.54 18.23
N LEU A 32 -9.57 -5.97 18.04
CA LEU A 32 -9.41 -4.58 17.60
C LEU A 32 -9.97 -4.37 16.18
N PHE A 33 -9.76 -5.33 15.29
CA PHE A 33 -10.30 -5.28 13.93
C PHE A 33 -11.83 -5.32 13.94
N GLY A 34 -12.42 -6.21 14.72
CA GLY A 34 -13.87 -6.32 14.89
C GLY A 34 -14.52 -5.07 15.52
N GLN A 35 -13.75 -4.30 16.32
CA GLN A 35 -14.18 -3.02 16.87
C GLN A 35 -13.94 -1.82 15.90
N GLY A 36 -13.27 -2.03 14.77
CA GLY A 36 -12.87 -0.93 13.88
C GLY A 36 -11.79 -0.02 14.45
N THR A 37 -11.02 -0.48 15.45
CA THR A 37 -9.98 0.31 16.14
C THR A 37 -8.57 -0.20 15.90
N ASN A 38 -8.38 -1.18 15.00
CA ASN A 38 -7.05 -1.64 14.59
C ASN A 38 -6.48 -0.73 13.50
N TYR A 39 -6.00 0.46 13.88
CA TYR A 39 -5.45 1.44 12.93
C TYR A 39 -4.13 1.00 12.27
N GLU A 40 -3.51 -0.08 12.75
CA GLU A 40 -2.28 -0.64 12.21
C GLU A 40 -2.48 -1.97 11.47
N VAL A 41 -3.72 -2.30 11.11
CA VAL A 41 -4.06 -3.57 10.45
C VAL A 41 -3.28 -3.82 9.16
N TYR A 42 -2.84 -2.75 8.48
CA TYR A 42 -1.97 -2.81 7.29
C TYR A 42 -0.60 -3.45 7.56
N LYS A 43 -0.19 -3.58 8.83
CA LYS A 43 1.02 -4.32 9.23
C LYS A 43 0.80 -5.82 9.27
N LYS A 44 -0.46 -6.26 9.17
CA LYS A 44 -0.89 -7.67 9.24
C LYS A 44 -1.52 -8.15 7.94
N LEU A 45 -2.48 -7.38 7.39
CA LEU A 45 -3.09 -7.68 6.10
C LEU A 45 -2.15 -7.29 4.97
N GLY A 46 -2.21 -8.03 3.87
CA GLY A 46 -1.31 -7.84 2.73
C GLY A 46 -0.25 -8.93 2.61
N ALA A 47 0.81 -8.64 1.87
CA ALA A 47 1.96 -9.51 1.63
C ALA A 47 3.20 -8.97 2.35
N HIS A 48 3.75 -9.74 3.28
CA HIS A 48 4.87 -9.34 4.13
C HIS A 48 6.06 -10.29 3.99
N PRO A 49 7.13 -9.88 3.29
CA PRO A 49 8.38 -10.65 3.25
C PRO A 49 8.93 -10.87 4.66
N THR A 50 9.19 -12.13 5.02
CA THR A 50 9.62 -12.47 6.38
C THR A 50 10.36 -13.81 6.43
N THR A 51 10.84 -14.17 7.61
CA THR A 51 11.39 -15.49 7.91
C THR A 51 10.56 -16.18 8.98
N TYR A 52 9.97 -17.31 8.64
CA TYR A 52 9.21 -18.14 9.56
C TYR A 52 9.82 -19.53 9.67
N ARG A 53 10.05 -20.03 10.90
CA ARG A 53 10.68 -21.32 11.17
C ARG A 53 11.97 -21.55 10.37
N ARG A 54 12.84 -20.53 10.31
CA ARG A 54 14.11 -20.49 9.57
C ARG A 54 13.99 -20.58 8.04
N LYS A 55 12.80 -20.47 7.48
CA LYS A 55 12.57 -20.40 6.02
C LYS A 55 12.23 -18.97 5.63
N LYS A 56 12.93 -18.42 4.64
CA LYS A 56 12.55 -17.16 4.01
C LYS A 56 11.33 -17.37 3.12
N GLY A 57 10.44 -16.40 3.10
CA GLY A 57 9.22 -16.45 2.31
C GLY A 57 8.37 -15.21 2.53
N VAL A 58 7.09 -15.31 2.23
CA VAL A 58 6.12 -14.22 2.38
C VAL A 58 4.92 -14.71 3.18
N TYR A 59 4.53 -13.92 4.14
CA TYR A 59 3.28 -14.10 4.85
C TYR A 59 2.20 -13.29 4.12
N PHE A 60 1.08 -13.93 3.82
CA PHE A 60 -0.08 -13.33 3.19
C PHE A 60 -1.27 -13.38 4.13
N ALA A 61 -2.01 -12.29 4.23
CA ALA A 61 -3.28 -12.24 4.93
C ALA A 61 -4.27 -11.34 4.23
N VAL A 62 -5.54 -11.76 4.20
CA VAL A 62 -6.63 -11.01 3.55
C VAL A 62 -7.93 -11.17 4.34
N TRP A 63 -8.73 -10.13 4.38
CA TRP A 63 -10.07 -10.17 4.91
C TRP A 63 -11.08 -10.50 3.81
N ALA A 64 -11.73 -11.65 3.92
CA ALA A 64 -12.72 -12.14 2.97
C ALA A 64 -13.86 -12.85 3.73
N PRO A 65 -14.71 -12.11 4.48
CA PRO A 65 -15.66 -12.68 5.45
C PRO A 65 -16.70 -13.62 4.83
N ASN A 66 -17.06 -13.37 3.56
CA ASN A 66 -18.08 -14.14 2.85
C ASN A 66 -17.49 -15.27 1.97
N ALA A 67 -16.17 -15.48 2.02
CA ALA A 67 -15.52 -16.54 1.26
C ALA A 67 -15.76 -17.93 1.89
N GLN A 68 -15.99 -18.93 1.06
CA GLN A 68 -15.94 -20.35 1.44
C GLN A 68 -14.48 -20.80 1.61
N SER A 69 -13.60 -20.37 0.70
CA SER A 69 -12.16 -20.63 0.77
C SER A 69 -11.37 -19.53 0.07
N VAL A 70 -10.12 -19.39 0.47
CA VAL A 70 -9.16 -18.46 -0.11
C VAL A 70 -7.84 -19.19 -0.33
N SER A 71 -7.19 -18.94 -1.46
CA SER A 71 -5.80 -19.34 -1.74
C SER A 71 -5.01 -18.14 -2.23
N VAL A 72 -3.70 -18.13 -2.02
CA VAL A 72 -2.81 -17.16 -2.68
C VAL A 72 -2.14 -17.82 -3.88
N ILE A 73 -2.23 -17.17 -5.03
CA ILE A 73 -1.69 -17.62 -6.31
C ILE A 73 -0.74 -16.57 -6.87
N GLY A 74 0.28 -17.00 -7.60
CA GLY A 74 1.26 -16.07 -8.17
C GLY A 74 2.39 -16.77 -8.88
N GLU A 75 3.42 -16.03 -9.27
CA GLU A 75 4.60 -16.56 -9.95
C GLU A 75 5.41 -17.58 -9.11
N PHE A 76 5.18 -17.64 -7.80
CA PHE A 76 5.84 -18.58 -6.89
C PHE A 76 5.20 -19.97 -6.86
N ASN A 77 4.02 -20.14 -7.48
CA ASN A 77 3.30 -21.41 -7.55
C ASN A 77 2.62 -21.62 -8.90
N ASP A 78 3.16 -21.00 -9.98
CA ASP A 78 2.66 -21.10 -11.35
C ASP A 78 1.15 -20.78 -11.49
N TRP A 79 0.64 -19.91 -10.60
CA TRP A 79 -0.76 -19.48 -10.54
C TRP A 79 -1.76 -20.60 -10.23
N GLU A 80 -1.32 -21.70 -9.63
CA GLU A 80 -2.14 -22.85 -9.29
C GLU A 80 -3.11 -22.51 -8.14
N GLU A 81 -4.42 -22.69 -8.39
CA GLU A 81 -5.50 -22.29 -7.48
C GLU A 81 -5.44 -22.98 -6.11
N GLU A 82 -4.96 -24.23 -6.08
CA GLU A 82 -4.98 -25.08 -4.87
C GLU A 82 -3.61 -25.22 -4.20
N ALA A 83 -2.55 -24.62 -4.75
CA ALA A 83 -1.19 -24.83 -4.26
C ALA A 83 -0.92 -24.21 -2.88
N ASN A 84 -1.53 -23.08 -2.58
CA ASN A 84 -1.34 -22.38 -1.30
C ASN A 84 -2.68 -21.96 -0.69
N PRO A 85 -3.47 -22.93 -0.16
CA PRO A 85 -4.70 -22.63 0.56
C PRO A 85 -4.40 -21.84 1.84
N MET A 86 -5.25 -20.89 2.17
CA MET A 86 -5.12 -20.03 3.33
C MET A 86 -6.00 -20.53 4.49
N GLU A 87 -5.48 -20.46 5.72
CA GLU A 87 -6.21 -20.82 6.93
C GLU A 87 -7.11 -19.65 7.36
N LYS A 88 -8.38 -19.96 7.69
CA LYS A 88 -9.31 -18.98 8.26
C LYS A 88 -8.97 -18.74 9.72
N VAL A 89 -8.77 -17.47 10.07
CA VAL A 89 -8.44 -17.05 11.44
C VAL A 89 -9.69 -16.57 12.16
N GLY A 90 -10.20 -17.39 13.06
CA GLY A 90 -11.37 -17.06 13.88
C GLY A 90 -12.64 -16.73 13.06
N PRO A 91 -13.63 -16.08 13.68
CA PRO A 91 -14.93 -15.82 13.06
C PRO A 91 -14.96 -14.54 12.19
N ILE A 92 -13.96 -13.67 12.28
CA ILE A 92 -13.96 -12.34 11.64
C ILE A 92 -13.73 -12.37 10.13
N GLY A 93 -13.41 -13.56 9.56
CA GLY A 93 -13.24 -13.73 8.11
C GLY A 93 -11.88 -13.32 7.55
N VAL A 94 -10.84 -13.26 8.36
CA VAL A 94 -9.46 -13.15 7.92
C VAL A 94 -8.93 -14.52 7.53
N TYR A 95 -8.18 -14.58 6.43
CA TYR A 95 -7.43 -15.76 5.96
C TYR A 95 -5.95 -15.44 5.91
N GLU A 96 -5.11 -16.40 6.29
CA GLU A 96 -3.65 -16.21 6.33
C GLU A 96 -2.88 -17.45 5.86
N VAL A 97 -1.69 -17.24 5.28
CA VAL A 97 -0.75 -18.30 4.95
C VAL A 97 0.69 -17.78 4.88
N PHE A 98 1.66 -18.59 5.27
CA PHE A 98 3.07 -18.35 4.98
C PHE A 98 3.52 -19.21 3.80
N VAL A 99 4.03 -18.58 2.75
CA VAL A 99 4.53 -19.26 1.54
C VAL A 99 6.06 -19.22 1.55
N PRO A 100 6.72 -20.35 1.88
CA PRO A 100 8.17 -20.43 1.84
C PRO A 100 8.66 -20.36 0.39
N GLY A 101 9.73 -19.60 0.16
CA GLY A 101 10.34 -19.45 -1.17
C GLY A 101 9.73 -18.37 -2.05
N ALA A 102 8.56 -17.81 -1.72
CA ALA A 102 8.05 -16.61 -2.36
C ALA A 102 9.00 -15.43 -2.12
N LYS A 103 9.17 -14.55 -3.13
CA LYS A 103 10.18 -13.50 -3.16
C LYS A 103 9.61 -12.14 -3.51
N ILE A 104 10.29 -11.09 -3.05
CA ILE A 104 10.05 -9.71 -3.50
C ILE A 104 10.16 -9.64 -5.02
N GLY A 105 9.28 -8.87 -5.64
CA GLY A 105 9.17 -8.65 -7.08
C GLY A 105 8.15 -9.57 -7.77
N GLN A 106 7.79 -10.72 -7.18
CA GLN A 106 6.83 -11.64 -7.77
C GLN A 106 5.40 -11.10 -7.74
N LEU A 107 4.65 -11.39 -8.78
CA LEU A 107 3.23 -11.06 -8.90
C LEU A 107 2.36 -12.11 -8.19
N TYR A 108 1.25 -11.64 -7.62
CA TYR A 108 0.28 -12.51 -6.94
C TYR A 108 -1.14 -11.94 -6.97
N LYS A 109 -2.10 -12.83 -6.71
CA LYS A 109 -3.52 -12.53 -6.45
C LYS A 109 -4.05 -13.43 -5.34
N PHE A 110 -5.20 -13.07 -4.80
CA PHE A 110 -6.02 -13.98 -4.02
C PHE A 110 -7.04 -14.65 -4.95
N PHE A 111 -7.05 -15.97 -4.92
CA PHE A 111 -8.10 -16.79 -5.50
C PHE A 111 -9.14 -17.07 -4.43
N ILE A 112 -10.37 -16.69 -4.66
CA ILE A 112 -11.44 -16.72 -3.68
C ILE A 112 -12.62 -17.51 -4.25
N VAL A 113 -13.10 -18.48 -3.49
CA VAL A 113 -14.39 -19.11 -3.75
C VAL A 113 -15.42 -18.37 -2.90
N GLY A 114 -16.30 -17.64 -3.52
CA GLY A 114 -17.32 -16.83 -2.85
C GLY A 114 -18.46 -17.66 -2.28
N ALA A 115 -19.41 -17.01 -1.60
CA ALA A 115 -20.49 -17.65 -0.88
C ALA A 115 -21.39 -18.55 -1.75
N HIS A 116 -21.47 -18.27 -3.04
CA HIS A 116 -22.29 -19.05 -3.99
C HIS A 116 -21.44 -19.94 -4.91
N GLY A 117 -20.16 -20.14 -4.59
CA GLY A 117 -19.25 -20.98 -5.35
C GLY A 117 -18.60 -20.26 -6.56
N GLU A 118 -18.81 -18.95 -6.70
CA GLU A 118 -18.16 -18.16 -7.74
C GLU A 118 -16.65 -18.08 -7.53
N LYS A 119 -15.88 -18.22 -8.61
CA LYS A 119 -14.42 -18.11 -8.60
C LYS A 119 -13.97 -16.68 -8.90
N LEU A 120 -13.23 -16.07 -8.01
CA LEU A 120 -12.79 -14.69 -8.08
C LEU A 120 -11.27 -14.61 -7.96
N TYR A 121 -10.64 -13.80 -8.84
CA TYR A 121 -9.19 -13.53 -8.83
C TYR A 121 -8.97 -12.07 -8.48
N LYS A 122 -8.65 -11.78 -7.24
CA LYS A 122 -8.61 -10.42 -6.70
C LYS A 122 -7.19 -9.96 -6.41
N ALA A 123 -6.91 -8.69 -6.74
CA ALA A 123 -5.73 -8.00 -6.23
C ALA A 123 -5.82 -7.87 -4.71
N ASP A 124 -4.67 -7.68 -4.08
CA ASP A 124 -4.58 -7.46 -2.63
C ASP A 124 -4.95 -6.00 -2.30
N PRO A 125 -5.96 -5.79 -1.45
CA PRO A 125 -6.35 -4.45 -1.01
C PRO A 125 -5.26 -3.69 -0.25
N TYR A 126 -4.35 -4.41 0.40
CA TYR A 126 -3.26 -3.86 1.19
C TYR A 126 -1.90 -3.90 0.47
N ALA A 127 -1.88 -4.25 -0.82
CA ALA A 127 -0.66 -4.23 -1.60
C ALA A 127 -0.03 -2.84 -1.62
N ASN A 128 1.29 -2.79 -1.45
CA ASN A 128 2.05 -1.55 -1.56
C ASN A 128 2.60 -1.31 -2.98
N GLU A 129 2.44 -2.28 -3.87
CA GLU A 129 2.84 -2.17 -5.27
C GLU A 129 1.89 -3.00 -6.14
N ALA A 130 1.51 -2.45 -7.29
CA ALA A 130 0.67 -3.11 -8.27
C ALA A 130 1.45 -3.40 -9.56
N GLU A 131 1.01 -4.42 -10.29
CA GLU A 131 1.44 -4.66 -11.65
C GLU A 131 1.08 -3.47 -12.53
N LEU A 132 1.98 -3.13 -13.48
CA LEU A 132 1.66 -2.10 -14.47
C LEU A 132 0.50 -2.58 -15.36
N ARG A 133 -0.48 -1.69 -15.55
CA ARG A 133 -1.61 -1.96 -16.41
C ARG A 133 -1.18 -2.32 -17.85
N PRO A 134 -1.89 -3.18 -18.58
CA PRO A 134 -3.23 -3.71 -18.28
C PRO A 134 -3.25 -4.85 -17.25
N GLY A 135 -2.12 -5.20 -16.66
CA GLY A 135 -2.05 -6.18 -15.60
C GLY A 135 -2.87 -5.74 -14.37
N THR A 136 -3.31 -6.71 -13.58
CA THR A 136 -4.22 -6.50 -12.45
C THR A 136 -3.77 -7.24 -11.18
N ALA A 137 -2.53 -7.74 -11.18
CA ALA A 137 -1.96 -8.40 -10.01
C ALA A 137 -1.36 -7.40 -9.03
N SER A 138 -1.19 -7.84 -7.81
CA SER A 138 -0.36 -7.18 -6.81
C SER A 138 1.07 -7.67 -6.91
N ARG A 139 2.04 -6.86 -6.49
CA ARG A 139 3.47 -7.24 -6.45
C ARG A 139 3.96 -7.31 -5.01
N ILE A 140 4.66 -8.38 -4.69
CA ILE A 140 5.33 -8.51 -3.39
C ILE A 140 6.45 -7.47 -3.32
N THR A 141 6.37 -6.55 -2.36
CA THR A 141 7.41 -5.52 -2.18
C THR A 141 7.74 -5.32 -0.70
N ASP A 142 8.97 -4.87 -0.42
CA ASP A 142 9.39 -4.41 0.89
C ASP A 142 9.49 -2.87 0.85
N ILE A 143 8.69 -2.22 1.67
CA ILE A 143 8.69 -0.76 1.78
C ILE A 143 9.50 -0.25 2.98
N THR A 144 10.17 -1.12 3.73
CA THR A 144 10.88 -0.76 4.97
C THR A 144 12.33 -0.37 4.77
N ASP A 145 12.92 -0.67 3.62
CA ASP A 145 14.34 -0.52 3.32
C ASP A 145 14.76 0.90 2.90
N TYR A 146 13.81 1.82 2.66
CA TYR A 146 14.12 3.18 2.23
C TYR A 146 14.76 4.02 3.35
N LYS A 147 15.88 4.65 3.03
CA LYS A 147 16.62 5.52 3.97
C LYS A 147 16.28 6.98 3.71
N TRP A 148 15.37 7.52 4.51
CA TRP A 148 14.94 8.91 4.47
C TRP A 148 16.08 9.88 4.80
N LYS A 149 16.12 11.01 4.09
CA LYS A 149 17.09 12.09 4.30
C LYS A 149 16.42 13.40 4.68
N ASP A 150 15.15 13.38 4.99
CA ASP A 150 14.28 14.51 5.28
C ASP A 150 14.16 14.86 6.79
N ALA A 151 15.02 14.33 7.64
CA ALA A 151 14.95 14.54 9.11
C ALA A 151 14.87 16.03 9.50
N THR A 152 15.54 16.93 8.75
CA THR A 152 15.46 18.38 8.98
C THR A 152 14.06 18.92 8.67
N TRP A 153 13.43 18.44 7.61
CA TRP A 153 12.06 18.80 7.24
C TRP A 153 11.09 18.37 8.34
N ILE A 154 11.14 17.11 8.76
CA ILE A 154 10.27 16.55 9.81
C ILE A 154 10.38 17.36 11.10
N LYS A 155 11.61 17.67 11.55
CA LYS A 155 11.83 18.51 12.75
C LYS A 155 11.28 19.93 12.62
N ASN A 156 11.37 20.53 11.42
CA ASN A 156 10.86 21.88 11.19
C ASN A 156 9.34 21.90 11.07
N ARG A 157 8.74 20.86 10.48
CA ARG A 157 7.29 20.69 10.36
C ARG A 157 6.58 20.73 11.72
N GLU A 158 7.20 20.16 12.78
CA GLU A 158 6.65 20.19 14.14
C GLU A 158 6.51 21.61 14.71
N LYS A 159 7.23 22.59 14.13
CA LYS A 159 7.23 23.98 14.56
C LYS A 159 6.40 24.89 13.66
N PHE A 160 5.91 24.35 12.55
CA PHE A 160 5.11 25.09 11.59
C PHE A 160 3.75 25.42 12.21
N ASP A 161 3.43 26.71 12.26
CA ASP A 161 2.11 27.20 12.71
C ASP A 161 1.28 27.58 11.49
N GLU A 162 0.38 26.69 11.11
CA GLU A 162 -0.51 26.86 9.95
C GLU A 162 -1.46 28.05 10.05
N GLN A 163 -1.64 28.64 11.25
CA GLN A 163 -2.47 29.83 11.45
C GLN A 163 -1.71 31.13 11.18
N VAL A 164 -0.38 31.08 11.18
CA VAL A 164 0.49 32.26 11.09
C VAL A 164 1.38 32.22 9.86
N GLU A 165 1.89 31.05 9.49
CA GLU A 165 2.81 30.91 8.36
C GLU A 165 2.06 30.82 7.02
N PRO A 166 2.49 31.55 5.97
CA PRO A 166 1.83 31.50 4.68
C PRO A 166 2.02 30.15 4.01
N MET A 167 0.93 29.63 3.43
CA MET A 167 0.93 28.41 2.65
C MET A 167 0.45 28.70 1.23
N ALA A 168 1.27 28.36 0.22
CA ALA A 168 0.92 28.40 -1.19
C ALA A 168 1.05 26.99 -1.76
N ILE A 169 -0.06 26.41 -2.20
CA ILE A 169 -0.17 25.02 -2.66
C ILE A 169 -0.25 24.99 -4.18
N TYR A 170 0.57 24.14 -4.81
CA TYR A 170 0.49 23.84 -6.23
C TYR A 170 -0.10 22.44 -6.42
N GLU A 171 -1.34 22.38 -6.89
CA GLU A 171 -2.01 21.13 -7.24
C GLU A 171 -1.51 20.63 -8.60
N VAL A 172 -1.10 19.37 -8.69
CA VAL A 172 -0.48 18.83 -9.89
C VAL A 172 -0.81 17.37 -10.13
N HIS A 173 -1.21 17.04 -11.37
CA HIS A 173 -1.38 15.67 -11.83
C HIS A 173 -0.13 15.19 -12.57
N PRO A 174 0.63 14.22 -12.03
CA PRO A 174 1.93 13.81 -12.59
C PRO A 174 1.88 13.41 -14.06
N GLY A 175 0.82 12.69 -14.47
CA GLY A 175 0.66 12.18 -15.83
C GLY A 175 0.31 13.21 -16.90
N SER A 176 -0.04 14.46 -16.52
CA SER A 176 -0.42 15.52 -17.48
C SER A 176 0.41 16.78 -17.40
N TRP A 177 1.18 16.98 -16.33
CA TRP A 177 1.91 18.23 -16.09
C TRP A 177 3.01 18.50 -17.10
N LYS A 178 3.96 17.58 -17.26
CA LYS A 178 5.02 17.59 -18.29
C LYS A 178 5.21 16.19 -18.84
N LYS A 179 5.61 16.12 -20.11
CA LYS A 179 5.82 14.85 -20.80
C LYS A 179 7.13 14.88 -21.61
N HIS A 180 7.75 13.71 -21.71
CA HIS A 180 8.74 13.44 -22.73
C HIS A 180 8.07 13.30 -24.11
N PRO A 181 8.83 13.45 -25.21
CA PRO A 181 8.40 12.93 -26.50
C PRO A 181 8.02 11.44 -26.36
N GLN A 182 6.95 11.04 -27.02
CA GLN A 182 6.53 9.65 -27.01
C GLN A 182 7.56 8.75 -27.69
N SER A 183 7.79 7.56 -27.17
CA SER A 183 8.66 6.53 -27.73
C SER A 183 8.03 5.15 -27.54
N GLU A 184 8.59 4.11 -28.17
CA GLU A 184 8.14 2.73 -27.98
C GLU A 184 8.24 2.28 -26.53
N GLU A 185 9.25 2.77 -25.78
CA GLU A 185 9.48 2.44 -24.36
C GLU A 185 8.60 3.26 -23.41
N ASN A 186 8.16 4.44 -23.85
CA ASN A 186 7.33 5.38 -23.09
C ASN A 186 6.25 5.99 -23.98
N GLU A 187 5.27 5.17 -24.37
CA GLU A 187 4.16 5.56 -25.27
C GLU A 187 3.35 6.75 -24.76
N LYS A 188 3.24 6.91 -23.45
CA LYS A 188 2.51 8.02 -22.81
C LYS A 188 3.37 9.23 -22.56
N GLY A 189 4.69 9.10 -22.69
CA GLY A 189 5.67 10.17 -22.41
C GLY A 189 5.68 10.59 -20.93
N PHE A 190 5.30 9.73 -20.01
CA PHE A 190 5.28 10.08 -18.58
C PHE A 190 6.70 10.29 -18.03
N TYR A 191 6.84 11.27 -17.15
CA TYR A 191 7.98 11.33 -16.26
C TYR A 191 7.86 10.22 -15.21
N ASN A 192 8.97 9.56 -14.87
CA ASN A 192 9.01 8.71 -13.69
C ASN A 192 9.06 9.57 -12.41
N TYR A 193 8.83 8.96 -11.24
CA TYR A 193 8.80 9.68 -9.97
C TYR A 193 10.07 10.49 -9.70
N ARG A 194 11.25 10.00 -10.10
CA ARG A 194 12.52 10.70 -9.87
C ARG A 194 12.67 11.91 -10.76
N GLU A 195 12.41 11.77 -12.06
CA GLU A 195 12.42 12.87 -13.02
C GLU A 195 11.41 13.96 -12.65
N PHE A 196 10.20 13.50 -12.29
CA PHE A 196 9.13 14.39 -11.85
C PHE A 196 9.54 15.19 -10.60
N ALA A 197 10.16 14.54 -9.59
CA ALA A 197 10.64 15.19 -8.38
C ALA A 197 11.60 16.36 -8.67
N HIS A 198 12.58 16.14 -9.56
CA HIS A 198 13.56 17.17 -9.90
C HIS A 198 12.93 18.34 -10.66
N ALA A 199 12.12 18.03 -11.68
CA ALA A 199 11.47 19.05 -12.49
C ALA A 199 10.46 19.87 -11.70
N LEU A 200 9.67 19.20 -10.82
CA LEU A 200 8.66 19.84 -9.99
C LEU A 200 9.31 20.75 -8.92
N ALA A 201 10.36 20.27 -8.24
CA ALA A 201 11.04 21.06 -7.24
C ALA A 201 11.63 22.35 -7.81
N ALA A 202 12.21 22.32 -9.01
CA ALA A 202 12.71 23.50 -9.69
C ALA A 202 11.59 24.51 -9.97
N TYR A 203 10.49 24.04 -10.56
CA TYR A 203 9.33 24.88 -10.88
C TYR A 203 8.67 25.50 -9.65
N VAL A 204 8.41 24.69 -8.63
CA VAL A 204 7.75 25.11 -7.38
C VAL A 204 8.56 26.21 -6.68
N LYS A 205 9.90 26.08 -6.66
CA LYS A 205 10.79 27.11 -6.09
C LYS A 205 10.79 28.40 -6.89
N GLU A 206 10.85 28.29 -8.21
CA GLU A 206 10.83 29.44 -9.11
C GLU A 206 9.53 30.25 -8.94
N MET A 207 8.40 29.53 -8.81
CA MET A 207 7.07 30.14 -8.68
C MET A 207 6.72 30.57 -7.24
N GLY A 208 7.53 30.20 -6.24
CA GLY A 208 7.34 30.59 -4.84
C GLY A 208 6.27 29.79 -4.09
N TYR A 209 5.90 28.59 -4.59
CA TYR A 209 5.01 27.68 -3.85
C TYR A 209 5.75 27.02 -2.68
N THR A 210 5.00 26.73 -1.61
CA THR A 210 5.53 26.07 -0.39
C THR A 210 5.20 24.58 -0.34
N HIS A 211 4.10 24.18 -0.97
CA HIS A 211 3.59 22.81 -0.98
C HIS A 211 3.18 22.40 -2.39
N VAL A 212 3.18 21.10 -2.60
CA VAL A 212 2.56 20.46 -3.76
C VAL A 212 1.47 19.51 -3.30
N GLU A 213 0.35 19.48 -4.02
CA GLU A 213 -0.72 18.51 -3.85
C GLU A 213 -0.72 17.57 -5.05
N LEU A 214 -0.56 16.26 -4.80
CA LEU A 214 -0.41 15.24 -5.82
C LEU A 214 -1.77 14.60 -6.11
N MET A 215 -2.37 14.96 -7.26
CA MET A 215 -3.61 14.36 -7.74
C MET A 215 -3.38 12.95 -8.25
N GLY A 216 -4.34 12.05 -7.96
CA GLY A 216 -4.43 10.72 -8.58
C GLY A 216 -3.22 9.82 -8.39
N ILE A 217 -2.56 9.92 -7.23
CA ILE A 217 -1.31 9.20 -6.97
C ILE A 217 -1.50 7.74 -6.54
N ALA A 218 -2.69 7.37 -6.06
CA ALA A 218 -3.02 5.98 -5.73
C ALA A 218 -3.22 5.13 -6.99
N GLU A 219 -2.98 3.81 -6.89
CA GLU A 219 -3.14 2.91 -8.05
C GLU A 219 -4.59 2.83 -8.55
N HIS A 220 -4.75 2.92 -9.86
CA HIS A 220 -6.04 2.95 -10.54
C HIS A 220 -5.95 2.34 -11.94
N PRO A 221 -7.03 1.69 -12.47
CA PRO A 221 -6.97 1.00 -13.75
C PRO A 221 -7.15 1.94 -14.94
N PHE A 222 -7.91 3.02 -14.79
CA PHE A 222 -8.37 3.86 -15.90
C PHE A 222 -7.78 5.27 -15.85
N ASP A 223 -6.97 5.63 -16.84
CA ASP A 223 -6.32 6.94 -16.95
C ASP A 223 -7.32 8.11 -16.98
N GLY A 224 -8.46 7.92 -17.63
CA GLY A 224 -9.50 8.95 -17.75
C GLY A 224 -10.17 9.29 -16.43
N SER A 225 -9.96 8.50 -15.37
CA SER A 225 -10.43 8.83 -14.02
C SER A 225 -9.54 9.83 -13.30
N TRP A 226 -8.39 10.18 -13.87
CA TRP A 226 -7.34 11.01 -13.24
C TRP A 226 -6.84 10.45 -11.89
N GLY A 227 -7.03 9.14 -11.67
CA GLY A 227 -6.66 8.49 -10.42
C GLY A 227 -7.75 8.49 -9.34
N TYR A 228 -8.97 8.93 -9.66
CA TYR A 228 -10.08 8.96 -8.70
C TYR A 228 -10.90 7.67 -8.63
N GLN A 229 -10.68 6.72 -9.53
CA GLN A 229 -11.23 5.36 -9.45
C GLN A 229 -10.17 4.39 -8.88
N VAL A 230 -9.84 4.58 -7.62
CA VAL A 230 -8.77 3.86 -6.94
C VAL A 230 -9.09 2.38 -6.77
N THR A 231 -8.09 1.52 -7.05
CA THR A 231 -8.12 0.07 -6.78
C THR A 231 -7.06 -0.37 -5.78
N GLY A 232 -6.00 0.43 -5.58
CA GLY A 232 -4.92 0.14 -4.63
C GLY A 232 -4.65 1.35 -3.72
N TYR A 233 -5.35 1.43 -2.59
CA TYR A 233 -5.25 2.57 -1.67
C TYR A 233 -3.89 2.70 -0.97
N TYR A 234 -3.14 1.60 -0.86
CA TYR A 234 -1.83 1.55 -0.20
C TYR A 234 -0.66 1.51 -1.20
N ALA A 235 -0.95 1.52 -2.50
CA ALA A 235 0.06 1.49 -3.57
C ALA A 235 0.10 2.83 -4.30
N PRO A 236 1.26 3.48 -4.42
CA PRO A 236 1.44 4.54 -5.40
C PRO A 236 1.30 3.95 -6.80
N THR A 237 0.71 4.70 -7.74
CA THR A 237 0.48 4.16 -9.09
C THR A 237 1.77 3.71 -9.75
N SER A 238 1.75 2.50 -10.30
CA SER A 238 2.88 1.87 -11.01
C SER A 238 3.28 2.58 -12.32
N ARG A 239 2.44 3.50 -12.80
CA ARG A 239 2.67 4.28 -14.03
C ARG A 239 3.97 5.07 -14.05
N TYR A 240 4.43 5.49 -12.90
CA TYR A 240 5.56 6.42 -12.76
C TYR A 240 6.76 5.79 -12.05
N GLY A 241 6.71 4.49 -11.73
CA GLY A 241 7.78 3.76 -11.09
C GLY A 241 7.37 2.98 -9.85
N THR A 242 8.36 2.66 -9.02
CA THR A 242 8.21 1.82 -7.83
C THR A 242 7.82 2.64 -6.58
N PRO A 243 7.36 1.99 -5.49
CA PRO A 243 7.16 2.63 -4.19
C PRO A 243 8.43 3.32 -3.65
N GLN A 244 9.62 2.75 -3.92
CA GLN A 244 10.89 3.37 -3.54
C GLN A 244 11.16 4.66 -4.32
N ASP A 245 10.79 4.72 -5.61
CA ASP A 245 10.89 5.93 -6.41
C ASP A 245 9.91 7.02 -5.94
N PHE A 246 8.71 6.61 -5.54
CA PHE A 246 7.74 7.50 -4.90
C PHE A 246 8.28 8.08 -3.58
N LYS A 247 8.86 7.24 -2.71
CA LYS A 247 9.51 7.70 -1.48
C LYS A 247 10.67 8.65 -1.77
N TYR A 248 11.47 8.35 -2.80
CA TYR A 248 12.53 9.25 -3.25
C TYR A 248 11.97 10.62 -3.64
N MET A 249 10.86 10.67 -4.38
CA MET A 249 10.22 11.92 -4.77
C MET A 249 9.82 12.75 -3.55
N VAL A 250 9.15 12.14 -2.59
CA VAL A 250 8.73 12.83 -1.35
C VAL A 250 9.95 13.33 -0.57
N ASP A 251 10.94 12.45 -0.37
CA ASP A 251 12.19 12.78 0.34
C ASP A 251 12.95 13.94 -0.34
N TYR A 252 13.03 13.92 -1.67
CA TYR A 252 13.67 14.98 -2.45
C TYR A 252 12.93 16.32 -2.32
N LEU A 253 11.61 16.33 -2.38
CA LEU A 253 10.79 17.52 -2.17
C LEU A 253 10.98 18.08 -0.76
N HIS A 254 10.93 17.24 0.27
CA HIS A 254 11.19 17.64 1.66
C HIS A 254 12.60 18.23 1.85
N GLN A 255 13.65 17.64 1.26
CA GLN A 255 15.01 18.21 1.28
C GLN A 255 15.08 19.58 0.61
N ASN A 256 14.18 19.85 -0.35
CA ASN A 256 14.03 21.12 -1.01
C ASN A 256 13.08 22.09 -0.29
N LYS A 257 12.63 21.77 0.94
CA LYS A 257 11.71 22.55 1.76
C LYS A 257 10.30 22.70 1.16
N ILE A 258 9.86 21.71 0.39
CA ILE A 258 8.55 21.67 -0.24
C ILE A 258 7.74 20.60 0.48
N GLY A 259 6.57 20.97 1.03
CA GLY A 259 5.62 20.06 1.62
C GLY A 259 4.88 19.24 0.55
N VAL A 260 4.50 18.02 0.90
CA VAL A 260 3.75 17.13 0.00
C VAL A 260 2.40 16.79 0.63
N ILE A 261 1.34 17.07 -0.11
CA ILE A 261 -0.04 16.71 0.20
C ILE A 261 -0.44 15.61 -0.78
N LEU A 262 -1.08 14.56 -0.28
CA LEU A 262 -1.66 13.51 -1.11
C LEU A 262 -3.16 13.73 -1.18
N ASP A 263 -3.65 13.90 -2.40
CA ASP A 263 -5.09 13.90 -2.65
C ASP A 263 -5.60 12.45 -2.49
N TRP A 264 -6.35 12.22 -1.41
CA TRP A 264 -6.86 10.90 -1.06
C TRP A 264 -8.37 10.84 -1.14
N VAL A 265 -8.88 10.07 -2.11
CA VAL A 265 -10.30 9.98 -2.42
C VAL A 265 -10.83 8.59 -2.08
N PRO A 266 -11.37 8.36 -0.88
CA PRO A 266 -11.95 7.08 -0.46
C PRO A 266 -13.38 6.91 -0.97
N ALA A 267 -13.59 7.18 -2.26
CA ALA A 267 -14.89 7.17 -2.93
C ALA A 267 -14.74 6.71 -4.39
N HIS A 268 -15.81 6.74 -5.16
CA HIS A 268 -15.81 6.40 -6.60
C HIS A 268 -15.25 5.01 -6.92
N PHE A 269 -15.50 4.05 -6.04
CA PHE A 269 -15.07 2.66 -6.24
C PHE A 269 -15.52 2.15 -7.60
N PRO A 270 -14.58 1.69 -8.46
CA PRO A 270 -14.96 1.18 -9.76
C PRO A 270 -15.84 -0.06 -9.59
N PRO A 271 -16.98 -0.16 -10.27
CA PRO A 271 -17.90 -1.31 -10.17
C PRO A 271 -17.35 -2.58 -10.84
N TYR A 272 -16.09 -2.57 -11.27
CA TYR A 272 -15.50 -3.62 -12.07
C TYR A 272 -14.86 -4.73 -11.23
N LEU A 273 -14.79 -5.91 -11.83
CA LEU A 273 -14.31 -7.20 -11.32
C LEU A 273 -12.90 -7.18 -10.67
N PHE A 274 -12.14 -6.10 -10.82
CA PHE A 274 -10.77 -6.00 -10.34
C PHE A 274 -10.66 -5.41 -8.93
N ALA A 275 -11.68 -4.68 -8.48
CA ALA A 275 -11.67 -4.04 -7.18
C ALA A 275 -12.23 -4.97 -6.09
N ILE A 276 -11.86 -4.67 -4.88
CA ILE A 276 -12.22 -5.34 -3.62
C ILE A 276 -13.74 -5.39 -3.39
N HIS A 277 -14.50 -4.56 -4.10
CA HIS A 277 -15.94 -4.34 -3.92
C HIS A 277 -16.82 -5.33 -4.70
N SER A 278 -16.41 -6.59 -4.79
CA SER A 278 -17.38 -7.66 -5.00
C SER A 278 -18.22 -7.83 -3.73
N PRO A 279 -19.52 -8.18 -3.82
CA PRO A 279 -20.35 -8.52 -2.65
C PRO A 279 -19.69 -9.52 -1.70
N SER A 280 -18.68 -10.26 -2.15
CA SER A 280 -17.88 -11.20 -1.34
C SER A 280 -17.00 -10.53 -0.30
N PHE A 281 -16.74 -9.21 -0.39
CA PHE A 281 -15.92 -8.43 0.54
C PHE A 281 -16.71 -7.41 1.36
N LEU A 282 -17.98 -7.18 1.07
CA LEU A 282 -18.84 -6.34 1.91
C LEU A 282 -19.69 -7.22 2.82
N PRO A 283 -19.89 -6.82 4.09
CA PRO A 283 -20.76 -7.53 5.02
C PRO A 283 -22.21 -7.50 4.57
#